data_194c3743d056ca158841a73d724af329
#
_entry.id   194c3743d056ca158841a73d724af329
#
_cell.length_a   1.000
_cell.length_b   1.000
_cell.length_c   1.000
_cell.angle_alpha   90.00
_cell.angle_beta   90.00
_cell.angle_gamma   90.00
#
_symmetry.space_group_name_H-M   'P 1'
#
loop_
_entity.id
_entity.type
_entity.pdbx_description
1 polymer ?
#
loop_
_entity_poly.entity_id
_entity_poly.type
_entity_poly.pdbx_seq_one_letter_code
_entity_poly.pdbx_strand_id
1 'polypeptide(L)'
;GAADARLFCVVTTRPEQQGRFYRLPTERDREAVMRATEELERRKADHTEPLSLVPDEPTPQGGGSGAGRAFSQRNYGMDLFEDLFTSRQALALTTLARLVQGAGENMRAEGDPGLATAVQSCTSLMFSRSLNRNCSLARWDLTREGLGSVFSRQALPMVWDFGEANYIGKSSGSIQNAIDEAIEVIDNYSRIGIFPGQAECFSAEKHILSEDAASILFTDPPYYDAVPYADLSDFFYIWLKRTVGVLHSHLLKSQLSPKEEECIVDEVKNKDRNYFEKTMTHALIESRRILEPNGIGVVVFAHKTTGG
;
A
#
# COMPACT_ATOMS: atom_id res chain seq x y z
N GLY A 1 4.90 -18.61 -8.16
CA GLY A 1 5.07 -17.45 -7.29
C GLY A 1 6.44 -16.81 -7.43
N ALA A 2 6.73 -15.80 -6.61
CA ALA A 2 8.03 -15.14 -6.62
C ALA A 2 9.21 -16.08 -6.25
N ALA A 3 8.93 -17.15 -5.53
CA ALA A 3 9.91 -18.20 -5.21
C ALA A 3 10.45 -18.93 -6.46
N ASP A 4 9.69 -18.96 -7.54
CA ASP A 4 10.10 -19.58 -8.80
C ASP A 4 10.90 -18.63 -9.71
N ALA A 5 11.05 -17.38 -9.31
CA ALA A 5 11.73 -16.36 -10.10
C ALA A 5 13.22 -16.68 -10.28
N ARG A 6 13.73 -16.36 -11.47
CA ARG A 6 15.14 -16.57 -11.81
C ARG A 6 15.80 -15.26 -12.17
N LEU A 7 16.95 -15.01 -11.57
CA LEU A 7 17.77 -13.85 -11.92
C LEU A 7 18.40 -14.07 -13.29
N PHE A 8 17.94 -13.35 -14.30
CA PHE A 8 18.48 -13.48 -15.66
C PHE A 8 19.18 -12.22 -16.17
N CYS A 9 18.95 -11.06 -15.55
CA CYS A 9 19.58 -9.81 -15.94
C CYS A 9 19.91 -8.94 -14.72
N VAL A 10 21.03 -8.23 -14.77
CA VAL A 10 21.40 -7.19 -13.79
C VAL A 10 21.48 -5.86 -14.53
N VAL A 11 20.70 -4.90 -14.04
CA VAL A 11 20.67 -3.53 -14.58
C VAL A 11 21.53 -2.63 -13.70
N THR A 12 22.44 -1.90 -14.30
CA THR A 12 23.36 -0.99 -13.61
C THR A 12 23.32 0.41 -14.19
N THR A 13 23.73 1.38 -13.39
CA THR A 13 24.07 2.74 -13.82
C THR A 13 25.57 2.95 -13.71
N ARG A 14 26.12 3.88 -14.47
CA ARG A 14 27.53 4.25 -14.40
C ARG A 14 27.64 5.73 -14.05
N PRO A 15 28.62 6.12 -13.20
CA PRO A 15 28.92 7.52 -12.99
C PRO A 15 29.17 8.23 -14.33
N GLU A 16 28.68 9.45 -14.47
CA GLU A 16 28.90 10.32 -15.65
C GLU A 16 28.38 9.78 -16.99
N GLN A 17 27.66 8.65 -17.00
CA GLN A 17 27.04 8.11 -18.20
C GLN A 17 25.52 8.01 -18.01
N GLN A 18 24.79 8.63 -18.94
CA GLN A 18 23.34 8.54 -18.97
C GLN A 18 22.89 7.17 -19.51
N GLY A 19 21.76 6.64 -18.99
CA GLY A 19 21.14 5.39 -19.42
C GLY A 19 21.33 4.23 -18.46
N ARG A 20 20.91 3.06 -18.90
CA ARG A 20 20.98 1.78 -18.17
C ARG A 20 21.88 0.82 -18.93
N PHE A 21 22.64 0.03 -18.17
CA PHE A 21 23.54 -0.98 -18.70
C PHE A 21 23.07 -2.35 -18.23
N TYR A 22 22.85 -3.24 -19.17
CA TYR A 22 22.32 -4.58 -18.93
C TYR A 22 23.45 -5.59 -19.05
N ARG A 23 23.53 -6.51 -18.08
CA ARG A 23 24.49 -7.60 -18.12
C ARG A 23 23.89 -8.90 -17.60
N LEU A 24 24.46 -10.02 -18.00
CA LEU A 24 24.12 -11.31 -17.41
C LEU A 24 24.57 -11.38 -15.94
N PRO A 25 23.87 -12.14 -15.09
CA PRO A 25 24.29 -12.40 -13.73
C PRO A 25 25.63 -13.12 -13.67
N THR A 26 26.49 -12.67 -12.79
CA THR A 26 27.73 -13.37 -12.42
C THR A 26 27.47 -14.35 -11.28
N GLU A 27 28.47 -15.17 -10.95
CA GLU A 27 28.38 -16.08 -9.78
C GLU A 27 28.15 -15.27 -8.49
N ARG A 28 28.82 -14.13 -8.32
CA ARG A 28 28.63 -13.26 -7.17
C ARG A 28 27.18 -12.78 -7.02
N ASP A 29 26.48 -12.52 -8.13
CA ASP A 29 25.07 -12.11 -8.10
C ASP A 29 24.18 -13.28 -7.65
N ARG A 30 24.47 -14.52 -8.08
CA ARG A 30 23.75 -15.73 -7.67
C ARG A 30 24.00 -16.07 -6.21
N GLU A 31 25.26 -15.98 -5.75
CA GLU A 31 25.59 -16.14 -4.34
C GLU A 31 24.86 -15.13 -3.44
N ALA A 32 24.67 -13.88 -3.92
CA ALA A 32 23.91 -12.88 -3.18
C ALA A 32 22.43 -13.27 -3.04
N VAL A 33 21.83 -13.90 -4.06
CA VAL A 33 20.48 -14.45 -3.97
C VAL A 33 20.41 -15.57 -2.92
N MET A 34 21.35 -16.53 -2.99
CA MET A 34 21.37 -17.66 -2.05
C MET A 34 21.53 -17.18 -0.60
N ARG A 35 22.51 -16.30 -0.34
CA ARG A 35 22.72 -15.74 1.01
C ARG A 35 21.51 -14.98 1.53
N ALA A 36 20.79 -14.26 0.66
CA ALA A 36 19.57 -13.57 1.08
C ALA A 36 18.46 -14.57 1.45
N THR A 37 18.34 -15.67 0.72
CA THR A 37 17.38 -16.73 1.03
C THR A 37 17.72 -17.42 2.36
N GLU A 38 18.97 -17.82 2.57
CA GLU A 38 19.44 -18.42 3.80
C GLU A 38 19.22 -17.50 5.02
N GLU A 39 19.55 -16.24 4.88
CA GLU A 39 19.37 -15.25 5.96
C GLU A 39 17.88 -15.00 6.26
N LEU A 40 17.03 -14.95 5.25
CA LEU A 40 15.59 -14.79 5.45
C LEU A 40 15.02 -15.99 6.21
N GLU A 41 15.36 -17.23 5.80
CA GLU A 41 14.88 -18.44 6.48
C GLU A 41 15.41 -18.52 7.91
N ARG A 42 16.65 -18.16 8.16
CA ARG A 42 17.20 -18.05 9.51
C ARG A 42 16.39 -17.06 10.35
N ARG A 43 16.08 -15.88 9.82
CA ARG A 43 15.28 -14.87 10.54
C ARG A 43 13.84 -15.34 10.78
N LYS A 44 13.24 -16.03 9.83
CA LYS A 44 11.91 -16.64 10.02
C LYS A 44 11.92 -17.67 11.15
N ALA A 45 12.97 -18.52 11.22
CA ALA A 45 13.12 -19.51 12.26
C ALA A 45 13.37 -18.91 13.66
N ASP A 46 14.13 -17.81 13.73
CA ASP A 46 14.43 -17.11 14.98
C ASP A 46 13.28 -16.19 15.44
N HIS A 47 12.29 -15.96 14.59
CA HIS A 47 11.20 -15.03 14.88
C HIS A 47 10.18 -15.63 15.84
N THR A 48 9.92 -14.93 16.95
CA THR A 48 9.04 -15.40 18.04
C THR A 48 7.81 -14.53 18.28
N GLU A 49 7.69 -13.42 17.54
CA GLU A 49 6.56 -12.50 17.67
C GLU A 49 5.26 -13.12 17.14
N PRO A 50 4.09 -12.76 17.68
CA PRO A 50 2.81 -13.29 17.25
C PRO A 50 2.46 -12.97 15.78
N LEU A 51 2.91 -11.82 15.27
CA LEU A 51 2.74 -11.44 13.88
C LEU A 51 3.92 -11.96 13.06
N SER A 52 3.66 -12.76 12.04
CA SER A 52 4.71 -13.35 11.19
C SER A 52 5.68 -12.31 10.63
N LEU A 53 6.97 -12.66 10.53
CA LEU A 53 8.02 -11.76 10.03
C LEU A 53 7.72 -11.28 8.61
N VAL A 54 7.39 -12.21 7.72
CA VAL A 54 6.94 -11.94 6.34
C VAL A 54 5.42 -12.11 6.31
N PRO A 55 4.69 -11.28 5.58
CA PRO A 55 3.23 -11.37 5.54
C PRO A 55 2.71 -12.72 5.05
N ASP A 56 2.12 -13.51 5.94
CA ASP A 56 1.48 -14.81 5.67
C ASP A 56 -0.05 -14.71 5.55
N GLU A 57 -0.56 -13.49 5.50
CA GLU A 57 -1.98 -13.25 5.28
C GLU A 57 -2.38 -13.64 3.84
N PRO A 58 -3.64 -14.12 3.64
CA PRO A 58 -4.08 -14.56 2.31
C PRO A 58 -4.27 -13.38 1.35
N THR A 59 -3.85 -13.57 0.11
CA THR A 59 -4.15 -12.61 -0.97
C THR A 59 -5.63 -12.63 -1.33
N PRO A 60 -6.18 -11.53 -1.91
CA PRO A 60 -7.58 -11.49 -2.35
C PRO A 60 -7.90 -12.60 -3.35
N GLN A 61 -9.11 -13.16 -3.25
CA GLN A 61 -9.61 -14.11 -4.25
C GLN A 61 -10.06 -13.35 -5.49
N GLY A 62 -9.52 -13.71 -6.63
CA GLY A 62 -9.97 -13.23 -7.92
C GLY A 62 -11.19 -14.00 -8.41
N GLY A 63 -11.81 -13.51 -9.48
CA GLY A 63 -12.90 -14.19 -10.17
C GLY A 63 -14.14 -13.30 -10.35
N GLY A 64 -15.16 -13.87 -10.99
CA GLY A 64 -16.40 -13.15 -11.27
C GLY A 64 -16.28 -12.03 -12.30
N SER A 65 -17.32 -11.21 -12.40
CA SER A 65 -17.35 -9.95 -13.14
C SER A 65 -17.01 -8.77 -12.21
N GLY A 66 -16.65 -7.62 -12.75
CA GLY A 66 -16.41 -6.41 -11.94
C GLY A 66 -15.11 -6.44 -11.13
N ALA A 67 -15.22 -6.16 -9.83
CA ALA A 67 -14.10 -5.95 -8.92
C ALA A 67 -13.14 -7.16 -8.81
N GLY A 68 -13.67 -8.38 -8.85
CA GLY A 68 -12.85 -9.61 -8.75
C GLY A 68 -11.83 -9.78 -9.89
N ARG A 69 -12.01 -9.10 -11.03
CA ARG A 69 -11.04 -9.12 -12.13
C ARG A 69 -9.72 -8.43 -11.80
N ALA A 70 -9.66 -7.66 -10.72
CA ALA A 70 -8.45 -6.99 -10.26
C ALA A 70 -7.38 -7.98 -9.73
N PHE A 71 -7.74 -9.23 -9.50
CA PHE A 71 -6.90 -10.22 -8.83
C PHE A 71 -6.65 -11.44 -9.71
N SER A 72 -5.45 -11.60 -10.21
CA SER A 72 -5.05 -12.77 -11.03
C SER A 72 -3.92 -13.59 -10.42
N GLN A 73 -3.30 -13.11 -9.35
CA GLN A 73 -2.09 -13.68 -8.74
C GLN A 73 -2.31 -15.13 -8.24
N ARG A 74 -3.49 -15.45 -7.68
CA ARG A 74 -3.80 -16.81 -7.21
C ARG A 74 -3.83 -17.87 -8.31
N ASN A 75 -4.14 -17.47 -9.56
CA ASN A 75 -4.08 -18.39 -10.69
C ASN A 75 -2.65 -18.87 -10.98
N TYR A 76 -1.66 -18.24 -10.35
CA TYR A 76 -0.24 -18.53 -10.49
C TYR A 76 0.41 -19.00 -9.17
N GLY A 77 -0.42 -19.48 -8.20
CA GLY A 77 0.06 -20.00 -6.93
C GLY A 77 0.58 -18.95 -5.97
N MET A 78 0.08 -17.72 -6.05
CA MET A 78 0.39 -16.64 -5.10
C MET A 78 -0.79 -16.50 -4.14
N ASP A 79 -0.95 -17.45 -3.23
CA ASP A 79 -2.09 -17.56 -2.31
C ASP A 79 -1.93 -16.70 -1.06
N LEU A 80 -0.67 -16.48 -0.66
CA LEU A 80 -0.30 -15.64 0.48
C LEU A 80 0.43 -14.38 -0.01
N PHE A 81 0.39 -13.32 0.79
CA PHE A 81 1.12 -12.10 0.43
C PHE A 81 2.63 -12.30 0.37
N GLU A 82 3.22 -13.24 1.14
CA GLU A 82 4.64 -13.58 1.04
C GLU A 82 5.02 -14.08 -0.36
N ASP A 83 4.12 -14.73 -1.09
CA ASP A 83 4.36 -15.24 -2.44
C ASP A 83 4.60 -14.12 -3.49
N LEU A 84 4.28 -12.87 -3.12
CA LEU A 84 4.49 -11.70 -3.97
C LEU A 84 5.91 -11.15 -3.89
N PHE A 85 6.77 -11.68 -3.02
CA PHE A 85 8.11 -11.14 -2.77
C PHE A 85 9.17 -12.21 -2.97
N THR A 86 10.25 -11.88 -3.67
CA THR A 86 11.45 -12.71 -3.68
C THR A 86 12.11 -12.69 -2.28
N SER A 87 12.96 -13.67 -1.99
CA SER A 87 13.69 -13.70 -0.70
C SER A 87 14.50 -12.42 -0.46
N ARG A 88 15.07 -11.82 -1.50
CA ARG A 88 15.79 -10.54 -1.39
C ARG A 88 14.86 -9.37 -1.07
N GLN A 89 13.71 -9.30 -1.72
CA GLN A 89 12.69 -8.28 -1.45
C GLN A 89 12.16 -8.43 -0.02
N ALA A 90 11.76 -9.64 0.37
CA ALA A 90 11.26 -9.93 1.72
C ALA A 90 12.32 -9.61 2.80
N LEU A 91 13.59 -10.00 2.60
CA LEU A 91 14.67 -9.70 3.53
C LEU A 91 14.90 -8.20 3.69
N ALA A 92 14.88 -7.44 2.59
CA ALA A 92 15.05 -5.99 2.62
C ALA A 92 13.87 -5.32 3.32
N LEU A 93 12.63 -5.70 2.97
CA LEU A 93 11.42 -5.13 3.55
C LEU A 93 11.28 -5.41 5.04
N THR A 94 11.53 -6.65 5.47
CA THR A 94 11.51 -6.99 6.91
C THR A 94 12.60 -6.27 7.70
N THR A 95 13.77 -6.06 7.08
CA THR A 95 14.85 -5.27 7.68
C THR A 95 14.43 -3.81 7.83
N LEU A 96 13.85 -3.20 6.79
CA LEU A 96 13.38 -1.82 6.84
C LEU A 96 12.23 -1.65 7.84
N ALA A 97 11.28 -2.58 7.88
CA ALA A 97 10.18 -2.55 8.86
C ALA A 97 10.72 -2.51 10.30
N ARG A 98 11.68 -3.38 10.63
CA ARG A 98 12.35 -3.39 11.93
C ARG A 98 13.11 -2.09 12.21
N LEU A 99 13.77 -1.50 11.21
CA LEU A 99 14.48 -0.23 11.38
C LEU A 99 13.51 0.93 11.64
N VAL A 100 12.36 0.95 10.99
CA VAL A 100 11.30 1.96 11.23
C VAL A 100 10.79 1.85 12.67
N GLN A 101 10.52 0.64 13.17
CA GLN A 101 10.12 0.41 14.57
C GLN A 101 11.20 0.89 15.53
N GLY A 102 12.45 0.42 15.36
CA GLY A 102 13.56 0.76 16.24
C GLY A 102 13.88 2.27 16.25
N ALA A 103 13.77 2.96 15.13
CA ALA A 103 13.92 4.41 15.09
C ALA A 103 12.84 5.12 15.92
N GLY A 104 11.58 4.69 15.81
CA GLY A 104 10.49 5.23 16.63
C GLY A 104 10.68 4.96 18.13
N GLU A 105 11.13 3.77 18.50
CA GLU A 105 11.43 3.40 19.89
C GLU A 105 12.56 4.25 20.48
N ASN A 106 13.65 4.42 19.76
CA ASN A 106 14.78 5.26 20.18
C ASN A 106 14.34 6.72 20.37
N MET A 107 13.58 7.28 19.43
CA MET A 107 13.08 8.65 19.56
C MET A 107 12.15 8.83 20.77
N ARG A 108 11.30 7.83 21.09
CA ARG A 108 10.45 7.87 22.28
C ARG A 108 11.24 7.82 23.57
N ALA A 109 12.35 7.09 23.58
CA ALA A 109 13.23 7.00 24.75
C ALA A 109 14.03 8.29 25.00
N GLU A 110 14.32 9.04 23.95
CA GLU A 110 15.19 10.24 24.00
C GLU A 110 14.44 11.56 24.12
N GLY A 111 13.11 11.61 23.86
CA GLY A 111 12.44 12.90 23.74
C GLY A 111 10.93 12.90 23.77
N ASP A 112 10.30 13.53 22.78
CA ASP A 112 8.87 13.75 22.66
C ASP A 112 8.16 12.51 22.05
N PRO A 113 7.31 11.80 22.83
CA PRO A 113 6.58 10.64 22.33
C PRO A 113 5.60 10.97 21.19
N GLY A 114 5.05 12.20 21.17
CA GLY A 114 4.14 12.66 20.13
C GLY A 114 4.87 12.81 18.79
N LEU A 115 6.01 13.49 18.80
CA LEU A 115 6.88 13.64 17.64
C LEU A 115 7.38 12.27 17.15
N ALA A 116 7.82 11.40 18.05
CA ALA A 116 8.28 10.06 17.68
C ALA A 116 7.18 9.24 16.99
N THR A 117 5.93 9.32 17.47
CA THR A 117 4.78 8.67 16.86
C THR A 117 4.51 9.25 15.46
N ALA A 118 4.55 10.56 15.29
CA ALA A 118 4.36 11.22 13.99
C ALA A 118 5.44 10.80 12.99
N VAL A 119 6.72 10.85 13.39
CA VAL A 119 7.85 10.46 12.54
C VAL A 119 7.77 8.99 12.15
N GLN A 120 7.48 8.08 13.08
CA GLN A 120 7.34 6.66 12.77
C GLN A 120 6.16 6.41 11.82
N SER A 121 5.03 7.09 12.01
CA SER A 121 3.87 6.99 11.12
C SER A 121 4.21 7.49 9.71
N CYS A 122 4.82 8.67 9.58
CA CYS A 122 5.27 9.19 8.29
C CYS A 122 6.28 8.25 7.60
N THR A 123 7.28 7.75 8.34
CA THR A 123 8.28 6.84 7.78
C THR A 123 7.66 5.52 7.33
N SER A 124 6.61 5.04 8.02
CA SER A 124 5.86 3.85 7.60
C SER A 124 5.05 4.07 6.32
N LEU A 125 4.53 5.28 6.11
CA LEU A 125 3.89 5.64 4.83
C LEU A 125 4.91 5.71 3.68
N MET A 126 6.11 6.24 3.94
CA MET A 126 7.21 6.23 2.96
C MET A 126 7.67 4.81 2.64
N PHE A 127 7.77 3.95 3.65
CA PHE A 127 8.02 2.53 3.47
C PHE A 127 6.93 1.90 2.59
N SER A 128 5.65 2.14 2.88
CA SER A 128 4.52 1.67 2.07
C SER A 128 4.61 2.15 0.62
N ARG A 129 5.00 3.40 0.38
CA ARG A 129 5.23 3.91 -0.98
C ARG A 129 6.30 3.10 -1.72
N SER A 130 7.36 2.67 -1.04
CA SER A 130 8.42 1.87 -1.65
C SER A 130 7.93 0.47 -2.07
N LEU A 131 6.96 -0.12 -1.36
CA LEU A 131 6.37 -1.42 -1.68
C LEU A 131 5.79 -1.48 -3.10
N ASN A 132 5.21 -0.38 -3.56
CA ASN A 132 4.60 -0.27 -4.87
C ASN A 132 5.55 -0.52 -6.06
N ARG A 133 6.86 -0.61 -5.79
CA ARG A 133 7.90 -0.93 -6.78
C ARG A 133 8.81 -2.09 -6.35
N ASN A 134 8.52 -2.70 -5.22
CA ASN A 134 9.40 -3.69 -4.60
C ASN A 134 8.69 -5.01 -4.30
N CYS A 135 7.99 -5.54 -5.28
CA CYS A 135 7.44 -6.89 -5.26
C CYS A 135 7.50 -7.50 -6.67
N SER A 136 7.22 -8.79 -6.79
CA SER A 136 7.24 -9.51 -8.07
C SER A 136 6.15 -9.09 -9.07
N LEU A 137 5.26 -8.19 -8.68
CA LEU A 137 4.24 -7.59 -9.55
C LEU A 137 4.68 -6.24 -10.14
N ALA A 138 5.87 -5.74 -9.78
CA ALA A 138 6.42 -4.48 -10.27
C ALA A 138 7.13 -4.70 -11.61
N ARG A 139 6.44 -4.43 -12.71
CA ARG A 139 6.95 -4.63 -14.06
C ARG A 139 8.17 -3.76 -14.37
N TRP A 140 9.04 -4.22 -15.26
CA TRP A 140 10.05 -3.37 -15.88
C TRP A 140 9.39 -2.48 -16.97
N ASP A 141 9.53 -1.16 -16.83
CA ASP A 141 9.03 -0.19 -17.81
C ASP A 141 10.12 0.09 -18.85
N LEU A 142 9.93 -0.45 -20.05
CA LEU A 142 10.88 -0.31 -21.16
C LEU A 142 11.03 1.14 -21.64
N THR A 143 9.99 1.96 -21.51
CA THR A 143 10.03 3.35 -21.98
C THR A 143 10.86 4.24 -21.07
N ARG A 144 10.78 3.99 -19.75
CA ARG A 144 11.49 4.77 -18.73
C ARG A 144 12.75 4.08 -18.24
N GLU A 145 13.02 2.87 -18.70
CA GLU A 145 14.10 2.00 -18.23
C GLU A 145 14.17 1.94 -16.68
N GLY A 146 13.03 1.63 -16.08
CA GLY A 146 12.89 1.65 -14.63
C GLY A 146 11.76 0.79 -14.11
N LEU A 147 11.60 0.74 -12.78
CA LEU A 147 10.52 0.00 -12.15
C LEU A 147 9.19 0.73 -12.29
N GLY A 148 8.21 0.05 -12.85
CA GLY A 148 6.83 0.48 -12.88
C GLY A 148 6.14 0.28 -11.51
N SER A 149 5.06 1.01 -11.30
CA SER A 149 4.19 0.83 -10.15
C SER A 149 3.31 -0.42 -10.31
N VAL A 150 3.11 -1.20 -9.26
CA VAL A 150 2.12 -2.29 -9.22
C VAL A 150 0.75 -1.72 -9.50
N PHE A 151 0.39 -0.63 -8.82
CA PHE A 151 -0.89 0.06 -8.93
C PHE A 151 -0.93 1.11 -10.07
N SER A 152 -0.20 0.86 -11.16
CA SER A 152 -0.44 1.57 -12.43
C SER A 152 -1.83 1.25 -13.00
N ARG A 153 -2.40 0.14 -12.56
CA ARG A 153 -3.82 -0.23 -12.66
C ARG A 153 -4.30 -0.53 -11.25
N GLN A 154 -5.57 -0.37 -10.98
CA GLN A 154 -6.20 -0.71 -9.69
C GLN A 154 -6.40 -2.23 -9.61
N ALA A 155 -5.29 -2.95 -9.53
CA ALA A 155 -5.24 -4.41 -9.59
C ALA A 155 -3.93 -4.94 -8.98
N LEU A 156 -3.90 -6.24 -8.63
CA LEU A 156 -2.69 -7.02 -8.36
C LEU A 156 -2.46 -8.00 -9.53
N PRO A 157 -1.99 -7.50 -10.69
CA PRO A 157 -1.81 -8.32 -11.88
C PRO A 157 -0.52 -9.13 -11.78
N MET A 158 -0.57 -10.42 -12.13
CA MET A 158 0.65 -11.19 -12.34
C MET A 158 1.44 -10.61 -13.52
N VAL A 159 2.75 -10.50 -13.36
CA VAL A 159 3.69 -10.15 -14.42
C VAL A 159 4.80 -11.20 -14.52
N TRP A 160 5.27 -11.48 -15.73
CA TRP A 160 6.31 -12.46 -15.96
C TRP A 160 7.72 -11.89 -15.73
N ASP A 161 7.92 -10.62 -16.14
CA ASP A 161 9.19 -9.93 -16.01
C ASP A 161 9.03 -8.78 -15.02
N PHE A 162 9.65 -8.90 -13.86
CA PHE A 162 9.64 -7.86 -12.85
C PHE A 162 11.08 -7.44 -12.50
N GLY A 163 11.21 -6.27 -11.91
CA GLY A 163 12.49 -5.79 -11.43
C GLY A 163 12.56 -5.73 -9.91
N GLU A 164 13.75 -5.86 -9.37
CA GLU A 164 14.03 -5.62 -7.95
C GLU A 164 14.83 -4.34 -7.81
N ALA A 165 14.36 -3.42 -6.97
CA ALA A 165 15.07 -2.18 -6.70
C ALA A 165 16.28 -2.41 -5.80
N ASN A 166 17.30 -1.59 -5.99
CA ASN A 166 18.31 -1.42 -4.96
C ASN A 166 17.77 -0.46 -3.88
N TYR A 167 17.38 -1.00 -2.75
CA TYR A 167 16.74 -0.24 -1.65
C TYR A 167 17.62 0.87 -1.07
N ILE A 168 18.95 0.67 -1.05
CA ILE A 168 19.92 1.62 -0.53
C ILE A 168 20.51 2.53 -1.62
N GLY A 169 20.04 2.38 -2.87
CA GLY A 169 20.43 3.20 -4.00
C GLY A 169 19.67 4.53 -4.04
N LYS A 170 19.87 5.26 -5.15
CA LYS A 170 19.18 6.52 -5.45
C LYS A 170 18.15 6.38 -6.58
N SER A 171 17.79 5.17 -6.95
CA SER A 171 16.84 4.90 -8.04
C SER A 171 15.41 4.90 -7.53
N SER A 172 14.46 4.97 -8.45
CA SER A 172 13.03 4.77 -8.14
C SER A 172 12.82 3.44 -7.41
N GLY A 173 12.08 3.47 -6.31
CA GLY A 173 11.87 2.31 -5.44
C GLY A 173 12.86 2.20 -4.27
N SER A 174 13.89 3.06 -4.18
CA SER A 174 14.73 3.15 -2.99
C SER A 174 13.99 3.84 -1.85
N ILE A 175 14.35 3.49 -0.61
CA ILE A 175 13.77 4.13 0.58
C ILE A 175 14.19 5.61 0.67
N GLN A 176 15.42 5.95 0.26
CA GLN A 176 15.89 7.33 0.27
C GLN A 176 15.02 8.22 -0.61
N ASN A 177 14.68 7.77 -1.82
CA ASN A 177 13.82 8.54 -2.71
C ASN A 177 12.42 8.77 -2.10
N ALA A 178 11.85 7.78 -1.41
CA ALA A 178 10.57 7.94 -0.75
C ALA A 178 10.62 8.93 0.43
N ILE A 179 11.73 8.95 1.17
CA ILE A 179 11.98 9.89 2.27
C ILE A 179 12.14 11.31 1.70
N ASP A 180 12.94 11.50 0.66
CA ASP A 180 13.18 12.82 0.06
C ASP A 180 11.88 13.44 -0.46
N GLU A 181 11.03 12.65 -1.15
CA GLU A 181 9.71 13.11 -1.61
C GLU A 181 8.78 13.52 -0.45
N ALA A 182 8.81 12.81 0.67
CA ALA A 182 7.98 13.13 1.82
C ALA A 182 8.50 14.38 2.56
N ILE A 183 9.81 14.57 2.66
CA ILE A 183 10.41 15.78 3.22
C ILE A 183 9.98 16.99 2.38
N GLU A 184 10.01 16.90 1.05
CA GLU A 184 9.56 17.95 0.16
C GLU A 184 8.10 18.33 0.41
N VAL A 185 7.21 17.34 0.61
CA VAL A 185 5.81 17.59 0.96
C VAL A 185 5.70 18.32 2.29
N ILE A 186 6.36 17.84 3.34
CA ILE A 186 6.34 18.45 4.68
C ILE A 186 6.85 19.89 4.62
N ASP A 187 7.97 20.12 3.95
CA ASP A 187 8.57 21.47 3.79
C ASP A 187 7.63 22.43 3.06
N ASN A 188 6.97 21.98 2.01
CA ASN A 188 6.02 22.79 1.25
C ASN A 188 4.81 23.18 2.11
N TYR A 189 4.24 22.22 2.85
CA TYR A 189 3.07 22.49 3.71
C TYR A 189 3.43 23.32 4.93
N SER A 190 4.61 23.17 5.52
CA SER A 190 5.06 23.97 6.67
C SER A 190 5.17 25.47 6.37
N ARG A 191 5.41 25.82 5.09
CA ARG A 191 5.54 27.22 4.64
C ARG A 191 4.22 27.92 4.36
N ILE A 192 3.13 27.18 4.20
CA ILE A 192 1.83 27.74 3.77
C ILE A 192 1.02 28.25 4.98
N GLY A 193 1.41 27.93 6.21
CA GLY A 193 0.73 28.40 7.42
C GLY A 193 -0.71 27.86 7.55
N ILE A 194 -0.94 26.61 7.15
CA ILE A 194 -2.24 25.95 7.25
C ILE A 194 -2.57 25.60 8.71
N PHE A 195 -3.86 25.63 9.04
CA PHE A 195 -4.33 25.11 10.32
C PHE A 195 -4.30 23.59 10.33
N PRO A 196 -3.99 22.96 11.49
CA PRO A 196 -4.08 21.51 11.63
C PRO A 196 -5.50 21.03 11.33
N GLY A 197 -5.61 20.02 10.47
CA GLY A 197 -6.85 19.29 10.26
C GLY A 197 -7.02 18.16 11.29
N GLN A 198 -8.22 17.61 11.32
CA GLN A 198 -8.55 16.42 12.08
C GLN A 198 -8.81 15.26 11.12
N ALA A 199 -8.26 14.08 11.39
CA ALA A 199 -8.49 12.86 10.62
C ALA A 199 -9.11 11.80 11.52
N GLU A 200 -10.25 11.25 11.09
CA GLU A 200 -10.98 10.22 11.81
C GLU A 200 -11.32 9.06 10.87
N CYS A 201 -11.35 7.84 11.40
CA CYS A 201 -11.76 6.65 10.67
C CYS A 201 -13.12 6.16 11.17
N PHE A 202 -14.16 6.39 10.39
CA PHE A 202 -15.53 5.93 10.70
C PHE A 202 -16.33 5.68 9.41
N SER A 203 -17.50 5.05 9.55
CA SER A 203 -18.42 4.83 8.43
C SER A 203 -19.03 6.16 7.95
N ALA A 204 -19.05 6.38 6.64
CA ALA A 204 -19.70 7.53 6.03
C ALA A 204 -21.23 7.55 6.26
N GLU A 205 -21.83 6.40 6.63
CA GLU A 205 -23.24 6.30 6.98
C GLU A 205 -23.57 6.81 8.40
N LYS A 206 -22.54 7.11 9.23
CA LYS A 206 -22.70 7.52 10.64
C LYS A 206 -21.63 8.54 11.01
N HIS A 207 -21.83 9.78 10.60
CA HIS A 207 -20.86 10.83 10.83
C HIS A 207 -20.87 11.31 12.29
N ILE A 208 -19.67 11.58 12.86
CA ILE A 208 -19.55 12.04 14.27
C ILE A 208 -19.88 13.53 14.45
N LEU A 209 -19.90 14.33 13.38
CA LEU A 209 -20.23 15.74 13.45
C LEU A 209 -21.74 15.95 13.71
N SER A 210 -22.07 17.04 14.41
CA SER A 210 -23.46 17.46 14.62
C SER A 210 -24.13 17.92 13.32
N GLU A 211 -25.43 18.12 13.35
CA GLU A 211 -26.16 18.76 12.25
C GLU A 211 -25.57 20.14 11.95
N ASP A 212 -25.59 20.54 10.67
CA ASP A 212 -25.17 21.86 10.20
C ASP A 212 -23.75 22.26 10.63
N ALA A 213 -22.84 21.29 10.82
CA ALA A 213 -21.48 21.53 11.30
C ALA A 213 -20.45 21.82 10.20
N ALA A 214 -20.79 21.60 8.93
CA ALA A 214 -19.88 21.72 7.79
C ALA A 214 -20.39 22.72 6.77
N SER A 215 -19.56 23.69 6.40
CA SER A 215 -19.89 24.64 5.31
C SER A 215 -19.61 24.06 3.92
N ILE A 216 -18.69 23.12 3.83
CA ILE A 216 -18.33 22.44 2.58
C ILE A 216 -18.22 20.93 2.85
N LEU A 217 -18.86 20.15 2.00
CA LEU A 217 -18.65 18.71 1.86
C LEU A 217 -17.99 18.46 0.52
N PHE A 218 -16.87 17.75 0.53
CA PHE A 218 -16.22 17.26 -0.69
C PHE A 218 -15.94 15.77 -0.55
N THR A 219 -16.48 14.95 -1.45
CA THR A 219 -16.29 13.50 -1.41
C THR A 219 -16.08 12.90 -2.80
N ASP A 220 -15.23 11.87 -2.86
CA ASP A 220 -14.99 10.99 -4.00
C ASP A 220 -15.30 9.55 -3.54
N PRO A 221 -16.58 9.13 -3.60
CA PRO A 221 -17.00 7.82 -3.09
C PRO A 221 -16.57 6.67 -4.01
N PRO A 222 -16.63 5.41 -3.54
CA PRO A 222 -16.34 4.25 -4.37
C PRO A 222 -17.19 4.19 -5.65
N TYR A 223 -16.58 3.77 -6.76
CA TYR A 223 -17.21 3.73 -8.08
C TYR A 223 -17.83 2.37 -8.39
N TYR A 224 -19.02 2.12 -7.90
CA TYR A 224 -19.85 0.95 -8.18
C TYR A 224 -19.05 -0.38 -8.11
N ASP A 225 -18.78 -1.03 -9.27
CA ASP A 225 -18.04 -2.30 -9.40
C ASP A 225 -16.60 -2.11 -9.88
N ALA A 226 -16.09 -0.89 -9.91
CA ALA A 226 -14.86 -0.58 -10.63
C ALA A 226 -13.60 -0.98 -9.87
N VAL A 227 -13.56 -0.75 -8.56
CA VAL A 227 -12.34 -0.87 -7.75
C VAL A 227 -12.66 -1.50 -6.39
N PRO A 228 -12.05 -2.66 -6.06
CA PRO A 228 -12.16 -3.27 -4.73
C PRO A 228 -11.11 -2.64 -3.79
N TYR A 229 -11.42 -1.45 -3.26
CA TYR A 229 -10.47 -0.62 -2.52
C TYR A 229 -9.91 -1.32 -1.29
N ALA A 230 -10.76 -1.97 -0.50
CA ALA A 230 -10.34 -2.66 0.72
C ALA A 230 -9.40 -3.83 0.42
N ASP A 231 -9.70 -4.65 -0.60
CA ASP A 231 -8.82 -5.75 -0.99
C ASP A 231 -7.48 -5.28 -1.55
N LEU A 232 -7.46 -4.16 -2.30
CA LEU A 232 -6.23 -3.57 -2.81
C LEU A 232 -5.40 -2.94 -1.68
N SER A 233 -6.06 -2.35 -0.69
CA SER A 233 -5.40 -1.73 0.45
C SER A 233 -4.66 -2.75 1.34
N ASP A 234 -5.07 -4.02 1.33
CA ASP A 234 -4.42 -5.08 2.08
C ASP A 234 -2.94 -5.22 1.76
N PHE A 235 -2.54 -4.97 0.52
CA PHE A 235 -1.14 -4.96 0.10
C PHE A 235 -0.26 -4.01 0.94
N PHE A 236 -0.83 -2.91 1.41
CA PHE A 236 -0.14 -1.95 2.29
C PHE A 236 -0.44 -2.23 3.76
N TYR A 237 -1.68 -2.61 4.07
CA TYR A 237 -2.17 -2.84 5.43
C TYR A 237 -1.34 -3.86 6.20
N ILE A 238 -0.99 -5.00 5.57
CA ILE A 238 -0.17 -6.06 6.16
C ILE A 238 1.22 -5.58 6.58
N TRP A 239 1.80 -4.65 5.84
CA TRP A 239 3.10 -4.06 6.15
C TRP A 239 3.00 -2.91 7.15
N LEU A 240 1.91 -2.13 7.13
CA LEU A 240 1.64 -1.12 8.16
C LEU A 240 1.48 -1.76 9.53
N LYS A 241 0.85 -2.93 9.62
CA LYS A 241 0.82 -3.72 10.86
C LYS A 241 2.23 -3.99 11.40
N ARG A 242 3.17 -4.29 10.51
CA ARG A 242 4.57 -4.63 10.83
C ARG A 242 5.47 -3.41 11.07
N THR A 243 4.97 -2.21 10.89
CA THR A 243 5.75 -0.97 11.10
C THR A 243 5.17 -0.06 12.18
N VAL A 244 3.84 0.09 12.24
CA VAL A 244 3.14 0.98 13.19
C VAL A 244 1.95 0.32 13.89
N GLY A 245 1.75 -1.00 13.73
CA GLY A 245 0.60 -1.71 14.28
C GLY A 245 0.42 -1.54 15.79
N VAL A 246 1.51 -1.47 16.54
CA VAL A 246 1.47 -1.23 17.99
C VAL A 246 0.95 0.19 18.31
N LEU A 247 1.35 1.20 17.54
CA LEU A 247 0.96 2.60 17.76
C LEU A 247 -0.50 2.87 17.35
N HIS A 248 -0.96 2.22 16.29
CA HIS A 248 -2.29 2.38 15.72
C HIS A 248 -3.11 1.09 15.79
N SER A 249 -3.03 0.38 16.94
CA SER A 249 -3.69 -0.92 17.13
C SER A 249 -5.20 -0.88 16.94
N HIS A 250 -5.84 0.27 17.20
CA HIS A 250 -7.28 0.46 16.96
C HIS A 250 -7.65 0.39 15.46
N LEU A 251 -6.71 0.70 14.55
CA LEU A 251 -6.89 0.64 13.09
C LEU A 251 -6.34 -0.65 12.47
N LEU A 252 -5.27 -1.20 13.05
CA LEU A 252 -4.43 -2.24 12.44
C LEU A 252 -4.49 -3.60 13.16
N LYS A 253 -5.52 -3.87 13.97
CA LYS A 253 -5.64 -5.11 14.76
C LYS A 253 -6.13 -6.32 13.96
N SER A 254 -6.94 -6.10 12.92
CA SER A 254 -7.53 -7.17 12.12
C SER A 254 -6.48 -7.88 11.26
N GLN A 255 -6.76 -9.12 10.83
CA GLN A 255 -5.87 -9.85 9.94
C GLN A 255 -5.68 -9.09 8.62
N LEU A 256 -6.76 -8.66 8.02
CA LEU A 256 -6.82 -7.83 6.81
C LEU A 256 -7.70 -6.60 7.07
N SER A 257 -7.72 -5.65 6.14
CA SER A 257 -8.60 -4.47 6.21
C SER A 257 -10.08 -4.89 6.26
N PRO A 258 -10.94 -4.15 6.97
CA PRO A 258 -12.39 -4.41 6.99
C PRO A 258 -12.99 -4.27 5.59
N LYS A 259 -13.85 -5.22 5.20
CA LYS A 259 -14.46 -5.28 3.86
C LYS A 259 -15.99 -5.31 3.91
N GLU A 260 -16.55 -5.61 5.07
CA GLU A 260 -17.97 -5.89 5.26
C GLU A 260 -18.82 -4.66 4.90
N GLU A 261 -18.38 -3.48 5.30
CA GLU A 261 -19.11 -2.23 5.11
C GLU A 261 -18.67 -1.43 3.88
N GLU A 262 -17.71 -1.95 3.08
CA GLU A 262 -17.26 -1.27 1.87
C GLU A 262 -18.40 -1.12 0.86
N CYS A 263 -18.66 0.12 0.43
CA CYS A 263 -19.75 0.47 -0.48
C CYS A 263 -19.36 0.20 -1.94
N ILE A 264 -19.34 -1.08 -2.32
CA ILE A 264 -19.07 -1.53 -3.70
C ILE A 264 -20.06 -2.65 -4.08
N VAL A 265 -20.16 -2.92 -5.39
CA VAL A 265 -20.76 -4.16 -5.88
C VAL A 265 -19.66 -5.21 -6.00
N ASP A 266 -19.82 -6.32 -5.27
CA ASP A 266 -18.89 -7.45 -5.25
C ASP A 266 -19.69 -8.76 -5.10
N GLU A 267 -19.87 -9.47 -6.21
CA GLU A 267 -20.65 -10.71 -6.26
C GLU A 267 -20.05 -11.80 -5.34
N VAL A 268 -18.73 -11.83 -5.21
CA VAL A 268 -18.03 -12.82 -4.36
C VAL A 268 -18.35 -12.60 -2.90
N LYS A 269 -18.62 -11.35 -2.49
CA LYS A 269 -18.98 -10.95 -1.13
C LYS A 269 -20.49 -10.77 -0.93
N ASN A 270 -21.32 -11.22 -1.89
CA ASN A 270 -22.78 -11.05 -1.86
C ASN A 270 -23.24 -9.59 -1.75
N LYS A 271 -22.51 -8.66 -2.33
CA LYS A 271 -22.85 -7.24 -2.40
C LYS A 271 -23.39 -6.92 -3.78
N ASP A 272 -24.70 -6.83 -3.90
CA ASP A 272 -25.39 -6.53 -5.14
C ASP A 272 -25.58 -5.02 -5.36
N ARG A 273 -26.28 -4.68 -6.43
CA ARG A 273 -26.63 -3.31 -6.76
C ARG A 273 -27.46 -2.63 -5.66
N ASN A 274 -28.40 -3.35 -5.07
CA ASN A 274 -29.28 -2.81 -4.03
C ASN A 274 -28.45 -2.46 -2.76
N TYR A 275 -27.49 -3.31 -2.42
CA TYR A 275 -26.55 -3.03 -1.32
C TYR A 275 -25.80 -1.72 -1.57
N PHE A 276 -25.21 -1.55 -2.75
CA PHE A 276 -24.47 -0.34 -3.12
C PHE A 276 -25.35 0.91 -3.05
N GLU A 277 -26.52 0.88 -3.72
CA GLU A 277 -27.44 2.01 -3.78
C GLU A 277 -27.95 2.41 -2.38
N LYS A 278 -28.27 1.44 -1.54
CA LYS A 278 -28.71 1.68 -0.17
C LYS A 278 -27.62 2.30 0.70
N THR A 279 -26.42 1.73 0.68
CA THR A 279 -25.27 2.23 1.46
C THR A 279 -24.89 3.63 1.02
N MET A 280 -24.82 3.89 -0.30
CA MET A 280 -24.53 5.21 -0.86
C MET A 280 -25.61 6.23 -0.47
N THR A 281 -26.87 5.84 -0.51
CA THR A 281 -27.99 6.70 -0.09
C THR A 281 -27.86 7.11 1.37
N HIS A 282 -27.56 6.15 2.27
CA HIS A 282 -27.35 6.46 3.68
C HIS A 282 -26.17 7.42 3.90
N ALA A 283 -25.04 7.19 3.22
CA ALA A 283 -23.88 8.08 3.29
C ALA A 283 -24.21 9.50 2.81
N LEU A 284 -24.98 9.65 1.74
CA LEU A 284 -25.40 10.96 1.24
C LEU A 284 -26.43 11.65 2.13
N ILE A 285 -27.36 10.91 2.76
CA ILE A 285 -28.30 11.44 3.75
C ILE A 285 -27.51 11.98 4.95
N GLU A 286 -26.55 11.22 5.45
CA GLU A 286 -25.73 11.61 6.59
C GLU A 286 -24.82 12.81 6.22
N SER A 287 -24.27 12.83 5.03
CA SER A 287 -23.53 13.97 4.48
C SER A 287 -24.39 15.23 4.41
N ARG A 288 -25.67 15.11 4.00
CA ARG A 288 -26.62 16.23 3.99
C ARG A 288 -26.96 16.71 5.39
N ARG A 289 -27.07 15.84 6.37
CA ARG A 289 -27.35 16.17 7.78
C ARG A 289 -26.27 17.08 8.37
N ILE A 290 -25.00 16.78 8.10
CA ILE A 290 -23.87 17.57 8.62
C ILE A 290 -23.62 18.88 7.87
N LEU A 291 -24.13 18.99 6.65
CA LEU A 291 -23.93 20.18 5.81
C LEU A 291 -24.95 21.24 6.18
N GLU A 292 -24.47 22.46 6.51
CA GLU A 292 -25.33 23.62 6.81
C GLU A 292 -26.30 23.95 5.66
N PRO A 293 -27.43 24.64 5.91
CA PRO A 293 -28.46 24.91 4.89
C PRO A 293 -27.94 25.60 3.63
N ASN A 294 -26.95 26.48 3.76
CA ASN A 294 -26.31 27.22 2.65
C ASN A 294 -24.96 26.62 2.25
N GLY A 295 -24.60 25.44 2.79
CA GLY A 295 -23.36 24.77 2.51
C GLY A 295 -23.29 24.19 1.10
N ILE A 296 -22.08 23.95 0.63
CA ILE A 296 -21.79 23.43 -0.71
C ILE A 296 -21.38 21.97 -0.61
N GLY A 297 -22.12 21.07 -1.25
CA GLY A 297 -21.77 19.67 -1.42
C GLY A 297 -21.19 19.41 -2.81
N VAL A 298 -20.02 18.77 -2.87
CA VAL A 298 -19.40 18.30 -4.11
C VAL A 298 -19.19 16.80 -4.01
N VAL A 299 -19.76 16.06 -4.95
CA VAL A 299 -19.59 14.60 -5.08
C VAL A 299 -18.91 14.34 -6.42
N VAL A 300 -17.71 13.76 -6.39
CA VAL A 300 -17.02 13.28 -7.59
C VAL A 300 -17.50 11.86 -7.85
N PHE A 301 -18.04 11.62 -9.02
CA PHE A 301 -18.51 10.28 -9.39
C PHE A 301 -18.21 9.98 -10.86
N ALA A 302 -17.70 8.80 -11.13
CA ALA A 302 -17.46 8.33 -12.49
C ALA A 302 -18.19 7.01 -12.74
N HIS A 303 -18.83 6.91 -13.90
CA HIS A 303 -19.49 5.69 -14.34
C HIS A 303 -19.00 5.27 -15.72
N LYS A 304 -18.97 3.96 -16.01
CA LYS A 304 -18.45 3.41 -17.26
C LYS A 304 -19.39 3.60 -18.46
N THR A 305 -20.67 3.91 -18.22
CA THR A 305 -21.69 4.09 -19.25
C THR A 305 -22.48 5.38 -19.02
N THR A 306 -23.05 5.93 -20.11
CA THR A 306 -23.88 7.15 -20.09
C THR A 306 -25.25 6.98 -19.43
N GLY A 307 -25.62 5.76 -19.00
CA GLY A 307 -26.88 5.41 -18.37
C GLY A 307 -26.77 5.03 -16.90
N GLY A 308 -25.68 5.49 -16.22
CA GLY A 308 -25.44 5.29 -14.79
C GLY A 308 -26.08 6.35 -13.93
#